data_05b2d172ff73665cf8da53e480b63a16
#
_entry.id   05b2d172ff73665cf8da53e480b63a16
#
_cell.length_a   1.000
_cell.length_b   1.000
_cell.length_c   1.000
_cell.angle_alpha   90.00
_cell.angle_beta   90.00
_cell.angle_gamma   90.00
#
_symmetry.space_group_name_H-M   'P 1'
#
loop_
_entity.id
_entity.type
_entity.pdbx_description
1 polymer ?
#
loop_
_entity_poly.entity_id
_entity_poly.type
_entity_poly.pdbx_seq_one_letter_code
_entity_poly.pdbx_strand_id
1 'polypeptide(L)'
;MDNTIQEDFKLLSSLPEGLAHLPCVDLKTLETVPLASRFDTKYLCPVKQINHFLQGLPDGFSVLETENGKWTRYESVYLDTPDFQLYRLHHNGRPNRVKVRWRTYQSDNRLFLEVKKSTPRGETKKYRLSEHGEPGPLQPRHFEFLAEFFPQPHLLQASLKVHYQRCTLLHVSNGIKCTMDFGLRLQSKKGEARFPGVVILEMKHRGRTPPFEIRQLLRNLQIRQIPVSKYALGISSLEKVPYNSFLWTKLQLEKFQHELSPV
;
A
#
# COMPACT_ATOMS: atom_id res chain seq x y z
N MET A 1 -23.15 4.17 -10.18
CA MET A 1 -21.97 4.51 -9.39
C MET A 1 -22.31 4.30 -7.92
N ASP A 2 -21.56 3.46 -7.25
CA ASP A 2 -21.84 2.99 -5.90
C ASP A 2 -21.81 4.19 -4.93
N ASN A 3 -22.90 4.48 -4.20
CA ASN A 3 -23.02 5.58 -3.23
C ASN A 3 -21.87 5.59 -2.19
N THR A 4 -21.30 4.45 -1.94
CA THR A 4 -20.20 4.23 -0.98
C THR A 4 -18.86 4.79 -1.48
N ILE A 5 -18.67 4.85 -2.81
CA ILE A 5 -17.49 5.51 -3.41
C ILE A 5 -17.59 7.04 -3.23
N GLN A 6 -18.80 7.58 -3.20
CA GLN A 6 -19.04 9.01 -2.95
C GLN A 6 -18.80 9.40 -1.48
N GLU A 7 -19.07 8.51 -0.52
CA GLU A 7 -18.78 8.78 0.91
C GLU A 7 -17.28 8.78 1.20
N ASP A 8 -16.53 7.84 0.64
CA ASP A 8 -15.06 7.84 0.72
C ASP A 8 -14.46 9.09 0.02
N PHE A 9 -15.10 9.56 -1.07
CA PHE A 9 -14.75 10.82 -1.73
C PHE A 9 -15.02 12.05 -0.87
N LYS A 10 -16.10 12.05 -0.10
CA LYS A 10 -16.46 13.18 0.79
C LYS A 10 -15.45 13.34 1.93
N LEU A 11 -14.95 12.23 2.47
CA LEU A 11 -13.88 12.24 3.47
C LEU A 11 -12.56 12.76 2.89
N LEU A 12 -12.27 12.45 1.61
CA LEU A 12 -11.07 12.89 0.92
C LEU A 12 -11.16 14.33 0.40
N SER A 13 -12.37 14.84 0.13
CA SER A 13 -12.57 16.24 -0.26
C SER A 13 -12.28 17.24 0.86
N SER A 14 -12.24 16.78 2.12
CA SER A 14 -11.84 17.58 3.29
C SER A 14 -10.32 17.56 3.58
N LEU A 15 -9.53 16.74 2.86
CA LEU A 15 -8.08 16.62 3.05
C LEU A 15 -7.19 17.60 2.23
N PRO A 16 -7.70 18.43 1.34
CA PRO A 16 -6.86 19.24 0.45
C PRO A 16 -6.07 20.36 1.09
N GLU A 17 -6.44 20.83 2.29
CA GLU A 17 -5.79 22.03 2.86
C GLU A 17 -4.28 21.85 2.98
N GLY A 18 -3.82 20.74 3.54
CA GLY A 18 -2.39 20.45 3.67
C GLY A 18 -1.68 20.22 2.33
N LEU A 19 -2.39 19.70 1.31
CA LEU A 19 -1.83 19.45 -0.02
C LEU A 19 -1.86 20.68 -0.92
N ALA A 20 -2.72 21.68 -0.63
CA ALA A 20 -2.85 22.89 -1.41
C ALA A 20 -1.57 23.76 -1.37
N HIS A 21 -0.82 23.67 -0.27
CA HIS A 21 0.40 24.44 -0.06
C HIS A 21 1.65 23.79 -0.66
N LEU A 22 1.58 22.51 -1.08
CA LEU A 22 2.73 21.81 -1.65
C LEU A 22 2.83 22.07 -3.15
N PRO A 23 4.04 22.40 -3.67
CA PRO A 23 4.26 22.53 -5.10
C PRO A 23 3.98 21.17 -5.80
N CYS A 24 3.47 21.24 -7.03
CA CYS A 24 3.17 20.06 -7.83
C CYS A 24 4.39 19.64 -8.67
N VAL A 25 4.54 18.33 -8.85
CA VAL A 25 5.52 17.72 -9.75
C VAL A 25 4.85 16.65 -10.62
N ASP A 26 5.39 16.41 -11.79
CA ASP A 26 4.87 15.46 -12.76
C ASP A 26 5.46 14.03 -12.60
N LEU A 27 4.97 13.09 -13.42
CA LEU A 27 5.48 11.72 -13.47
C LEU A 27 6.95 11.65 -13.93
N LYS A 28 7.40 12.56 -14.80
CA LYS A 28 8.78 12.59 -15.26
C LYS A 28 9.72 12.89 -14.10
N THR A 29 9.36 13.87 -13.27
CA THR A 29 10.10 14.18 -12.04
C THR A 29 10.16 12.96 -11.09
N LEU A 30 9.08 12.20 -10.96
CA LEU A 30 9.07 10.97 -10.16
C LEU A 30 10.11 9.94 -10.67
N GLU A 31 10.31 9.84 -11.97
CA GLU A 31 11.26 8.90 -12.58
C GLU A 31 12.72 9.32 -12.35
N THR A 32 12.99 10.61 -12.18
CA THR A 32 14.34 11.13 -11.90
C THR A 32 14.81 10.88 -10.48
N VAL A 33 13.89 10.60 -9.54
CA VAL A 33 14.27 10.33 -8.14
C VAL A 33 14.93 8.95 -8.05
N PRO A 34 16.24 8.87 -7.77
CA PRO A 34 16.94 7.60 -7.72
C PRO A 34 16.47 6.79 -6.51
N LEU A 35 15.76 5.71 -6.78
CA LEU A 35 15.20 4.80 -5.78
C LEU A 35 16.01 3.48 -5.69
N ALA A 36 17.24 3.44 -6.15
CA ALA A 36 18.08 2.25 -6.16
C ALA A 36 18.50 1.86 -4.75
N SER A 37 19.03 1.77 -3.94
CA SER A 37 19.31 1.36 -2.55
C SER A 37 18.43 2.10 -1.54
N ARG A 38 17.26 1.55 -1.23
CA ARG A 38 16.29 2.22 -0.34
C ARG A 38 15.79 1.32 0.76
N PHE A 39 15.44 1.96 1.85
CA PHE A 39 14.66 1.37 2.94
C PHE A 39 13.20 1.81 2.84
N ASP A 40 12.30 0.89 3.09
CA ASP A 40 10.86 1.14 3.12
C ASP A 40 10.39 1.11 4.57
N THR A 41 9.98 2.24 5.12
CA THR A 41 9.34 2.32 6.44
C THR A 41 7.85 2.58 6.29
N LYS A 42 7.04 1.94 7.13
CA LYS A 42 5.58 2.06 7.06
C LYS A 42 5.02 2.46 8.41
N TYR A 43 3.91 3.21 8.31
CA TYR A 43 3.22 3.75 9.47
C TYR A 43 1.71 3.65 9.26
N LEU A 44 0.98 3.46 10.34
CA LEU A 44 -0.47 3.70 10.37
C LEU A 44 -0.71 5.06 10.98
N CYS A 45 -1.45 5.90 10.28
CA CYS A 45 -1.77 7.25 10.67
C CYS A 45 -3.29 7.39 10.74
N PRO A 46 -3.88 7.89 11.86
CA PRO A 46 -5.27 8.28 11.86
C PRO A 46 -5.51 9.38 10.82
N VAL A 47 -6.59 9.28 10.05
CA VAL A 47 -6.91 10.26 8.99
C VAL A 47 -6.96 11.69 9.51
N LYS A 48 -7.45 11.88 10.75
CA LYS A 48 -7.53 13.19 11.42
C LYS A 48 -6.17 13.87 11.64
N GLN A 49 -5.07 13.12 11.62
CA GLN A 49 -3.71 13.66 11.81
C GLN A 49 -3.00 14.00 10.49
N ILE A 50 -3.60 13.67 9.35
CA ILE A 50 -2.92 13.86 8.05
C ILE A 50 -2.63 15.33 7.74
N ASN A 51 -3.55 16.24 8.07
CA ASN A 51 -3.29 17.69 7.86
C ASN A 51 -2.11 18.16 8.70
N HIS A 52 -2.02 17.79 9.97
CA HIS A 52 -0.87 18.11 10.83
C HIS A 52 0.43 17.49 10.31
N PHE A 53 0.36 16.25 9.77
CA PHE A 53 1.52 15.63 9.15
C PHE A 53 1.99 16.42 7.91
N LEU A 54 1.08 16.83 7.03
CA LEU A 54 1.40 17.58 5.82
C LEU A 54 1.96 18.98 6.13
N GLN A 55 1.35 19.67 7.10
CA GLN A 55 1.79 21.02 7.55
C GLN A 55 3.15 20.98 8.26
N GLY A 56 3.47 19.88 8.94
CA GLY A 56 4.75 19.70 9.64
C GLY A 56 5.86 19.10 8.79
N LEU A 57 5.63 18.82 7.51
CA LEU A 57 6.68 18.34 6.62
C LEU A 57 7.77 19.41 6.46
N PRO A 58 9.05 19.03 6.47
CA PRO A 58 10.13 19.98 6.16
C PRO A 58 10.01 20.50 4.72
N ASP A 59 10.59 21.64 4.46
CA ASP A 59 10.62 22.26 3.13
C ASP A 59 11.20 21.32 2.07
N GLY A 60 10.79 21.49 0.82
CA GLY A 60 11.28 20.71 -0.33
C GLY A 60 10.43 19.51 -0.70
N PHE A 61 9.32 19.24 0.02
CA PHE A 61 8.34 18.27 -0.43
C PHE A 61 7.44 18.88 -1.52
N SER A 62 7.12 18.03 -2.50
CA SER A 62 6.18 18.32 -3.59
C SER A 62 5.17 17.21 -3.70
N VAL A 63 3.97 17.48 -4.20
CA VAL A 63 2.95 16.48 -4.46
C VAL A 63 2.96 16.08 -5.93
N LEU A 64 2.90 14.78 -6.19
CA LEU A 64 2.73 14.27 -7.55
C LEU A 64 1.35 14.61 -8.07
N GLU A 65 1.30 15.31 -9.20
CA GLU A 65 0.07 15.57 -9.93
C GLU A 65 0.12 14.91 -11.30
N THR A 66 -0.96 14.27 -11.65
CA THR A 66 -1.16 13.59 -12.94
C THR A 66 -2.36 14.24 -13.65
N GLU A 67 -2.64 13.85 -14.88
CA GLU A 67 -3.85 14.27 -15.61
C GLU A 67 -5.14 13.98 -14.81
N ASN A 68 -5.11 12.97 -13.94
CA ASN A 68 -6.21 12.60 -13.04
C ASN A 68 -6.13 13.32 -11.66
N GLY A 69 -5.30 14.36 -11.52
CA GLY A 69 -5.08 15.11 -10.29
C GLY A 69 -4.04 14.46 -9.36
N LYS A 70 -4.11 14.85 -8.09
CA LYS A 70 -3.16 14.43 -7.02
C LYS A 70 -3.44 13.03 -6.47
N TRP A 71 -4.53 12.42 -6.89
CA TRP A 71 -5.01 11.13 -6.41
C TRP A 71 -4.95 10.08 -7.50
N THR A 72 -4.33 8.95 -7.19
CA THR A 72 -4.31 7.79 -8.09
C THR A 72 -5.06 6.63 -7.42
N ARG A 73 -6.05 6.09 -8.11
CA ARG A 73 -6.76 4.89 -7.66
C ARG A 73 -5.93 3.65 -7.96
N TYR A 74 -5.89 2.75 -7.00
CA TYR A 74 -5.21 1.46 -7.13
C TYR A 74 -6.16 0.32 -6.87
N GLU A 75 -6.13 -0.63 -7.79
CA GLU A 75 -6.74 -1.93 -7.60
C GLU A 75 -5.65 -3.01 -7.65
N SER A 76 -5.76 -3.99 -6.79
CA SER A 76 -4.88 -5.15 -6.81
C SER A 76 -5.67 -6.39 -6.43
N VAL A 77 -5.53 -7.45 -7.22
CA VAL A 77 -6.06 -8.77 -6.91
C VAL A 77 -4.90 -9.66 -6.50
N TYR A 78 -4.81 -9.97 -5.22
CA TYR A 78 -3.81 -10.90 -4.71
C TYR A 78 -4.19 -12.34 -5.01
N LEU A 79 -3.17 -13.13 -5.34
CA LEU A 79 -3.30 -14.55 -5.62
C LEU A 79 -2.64 -15.33 -4.50
N ASP A 80 -3.30 -16.41 -4.08
CA ASP A 80 -2.78 -17.40 -3.13
C ASP A 80 -3.37 -18.78 -3.42
N THR A 81 -2.84 -19.79 -2.77
CA THR A 81 -3.42 -21.13 -2.80
C THR A 81 -4.73 -21.19 -1.98
N PRO A 82 -5.60 -22.20 -2.19
CA PRO A 82 -6.84 -22.36 -1.43
C PRO A 82 -6.64 -22.38 0.09
N ASP A 83 -5.50 -22.88 0.56
CA ASP A 83 -5.12 -22.98 1.97
C ASP A 83 -4.24 -21.81 2.46
N PHE A 84 -4.10 -20.74 1.66
CA PHE A 84 -3.34 -19.54 1.98
C PHE A 84 -1.85 -19.79 2.29
N GLN A 85 -1.14 -20.56 1.49
CA GLN A 85 0.29 -20.86 1.71
C GLN A 85 1.16 -19.60 1.70
N LEU A 86 0.96 -18.68 0.74
CA LEU A 86 1.76 -17.45 0.67
C LEU A 86 1.51 -16.55 1.87
N TYR A 87 0.26 -16.48 2.35
CA TYR A 87 -0.09 -15.81 3.58
C TYR A 87 0.62 -16.44 4.78
N ARG A 88 0.56 -17.78 4.91
CA ARG A 88 1.18 -18.52 6.03
C ARG A 88 2.70 -18.32 6.07
N LEU A 89 3.36 -18.32 4.91
CA LEU A 89 4.78 -18.00 4.82
C LEU A 89 5.07 -16.58 5.33
N HIS A 90 4.19 -15.63 5.01
CA HIS A 90 4.33 -14.25 5.48
C HIS A 90 4.04 -14.13 6.98
N HIS A 91 2.99 -14.75 7.48
CA HIS A 91 2.62 -14.81 8.89
C HIS A 91 3.76 -15.40 9.74
N ASN A 92 4.36 -16.49 9.28
CA ASN A 92 5.44 -17.18 9.99
C ASN A 92 6.83 -16.53 9.80
N GLY A 93 6.91 -15.35 9.17
CA GLY A 93 8.17 -14.63 8.97
C GLY A 93 9.20 -15.35 8.11
N ARG A 94 8.78 -16.35 7.29
CA ARG A 94 9.72 -17.16 6.51
C ARG A 94 10.54 -16.30 5.54
N PRO A 95 11.84 -16.56 5.40
CA PRO A 95 12.66 -15.97 4.33
C PRO A 95 12.15 -16.46 2.96
N ASN A 96 12.49 -15.71 1.90
CA ASN A 96 12.07 -16.01 0.52
C ASN A 96 10.55 -16.06 0.27
N ARG A 97 9.74 -15.53 1.21
CA ARG A 97 8.30 -15.44 1.01
C ARG A 97 7.97 -14.55 -0.18
N VAL A 98 6.94 -14.95 -0.92
CA VAL A 98 6.47 -14.23 -2.09
C VAL A 98 5.06 -13.68 -1.86
N LYS A 99 4.72 -12.62 -2.58
CA LYS A 99 3.36 -12.10 -2.75
C LYS A 99 3.13 -11.97 -4.24
N VAL A 100 2.05 -12.54 -4.71
CA VAL A 100 1.65 -12.52 -6.11
C VAL A 100 0.38 -11.71 -6.23
N ARG A 101 0.31 -10.83 -7.24
CA ARG A 101 -0.91 -10.06 -7.49
C ARG A 101 -1.02 -9.60 -8.93
N TRP A 102 -2.21 -9.47 -9.40
CA TRP A 102 -2.57 -8.56 -10.48
C TRP A 102 -2.58 -7.13 -9.95
N ARG A 103 -2.05 -6.21 -10.73
CA ARG A 103 -2.11 -4.78 -10.42
C ARG A 103 -2.51 -3.98 -11.64
N THR A 104 -3.62 -3.28 -11.51
CA THR A 104 -4.10 -2.31 -12.49
C THR A 104 -3.67 -0.91 -12.07
N TYR A 105 -3.10 -0.17 -13.00
CA TYR A 105 -2.81 1.26 -12.87
C TYR A 105 -3.89 2.00 -13.65
N GLN A 106 -4.85 2.60 -12.95
CA GLN A 106 -5.98 3.28 -13.61
C GLN A 106 -5.58 4.56 -14.35
N SER A 107 -4.39 5.09 -14.09
CA SER A 107 -3.87 6.27 -14.81
C SER A 107 -3.60 6.01 -16.29
N ASP A 108 -3.28 4.77 -16.67
CA ASP A 108 -2.86 4.40 -18.01
C ASP A 108 -3.32 2.99 -18.43
N ASN A 109 -4.27 2.43 -17.68
CA ASN A 109 -4.86 1.10 -17.91
C ASN A 109 -3.85 -0.05 -18.05
N ARG A 110 -2.63 0.13 -17.52
CA ARG A 110 -1.62 -0.93 -17.54
C ARG A 110 -1.94 -1.99 -16.49
N LEU A 111 -1.93 -3.25 -16.93
CA LEU A 111 -2.06 -4.43 -16.07
C LEU A 111 -0.71 -5.13 -15.92
N PHE A 112 -0.39 -5.55 -14.73
CA PHE A 112 0.82 -6.32 -14.45
C PHE A 112 0.52 -7.50 -13.54
N LEU A 113 1.09 -8.66 -13.87
CA LEU A 113 1.28 -9.73 -12.89
C LEU A 113 2.58 -9.44 -12.12
N GLU A 114 2.45 -9.10 -10.84
CA GLU A 114 3.58 -8.70 -10.00
C GLU A 114 3.91 -9.77 -8.96
N VAL A 115 5.20 -10.10 -8.84
CA VAL A 115 5.73 -10.89 -7.74
C VAL A 115 6.63 -10.02 -6.89
N LYS A 116 6.40 -10.01 -5.58
CA LYS A 116 7.30 -9.44 -4.58
C LYS A 116 7.92 -10.56 -3.77
N LYS A 117 9.22 -10.77 -3.91
CA LYS A 117 10.00 -11.78 -3.19
C LYS A 117 10.86 -11.11 -2.14
N SER A 118 10.70 -11.54 -0.89
CA SER A 118 11.57 -11.11 0.23
C SER A 118 12.83 -11.97 0.23
N THR A 119 14.00 -11.36 0.39
CA THR A 119 15.26 -12.10 0.52
C THR A 119 15.55 -12.43 1.98
N PRO A 120 16.46 -13.37 2.28
CA PRO A 120 16.92 -13.64 3.65
C PRO A 120 17.53 -12.40 4.34
N ARG A 121 18.09 -11.47 3.57
CA ARG A 121 18.65 -10.20 4.07
C ARG A 121 17.58 -9.12 4.35
N GLY A 122 16.28 -9.45 4.20
CA GLY A 122 15.18 -8.52 4.42
C GLY A 122 14.87 -7.58 3.24
N GLU A 123 15.64 -7.66 2.17
CA GLU A 123 15.35 -6.91 0.96
C GLU A 123 14.10 -7.45 0.26
N THR A 124 13.45 -6.62 -0.54
CA THR A 124 12.32 -7.04 -1.37
C THR A 124 12.65 -6.77 -2.84
N LYS A 125 12.69 -7.84 -3.63
CA LYS A 125 12.80 -7.75 -5.08
C LYS A 125 11.40 -7.81 -5.70
N LYS A 126 11.21 -7.03 -6.77
CA LYS A 126 9.96 -6.93 -7.50
C LYS A 126 10.17 -7.38 -8.95
N TYR A 127 9.32 -8.30 -9.39
CA TYR A 127 9.28 -8.82 -10.75
C TYR A 127 7.91 -8.52 -11.35
N ARG A 128 7.85 -8.29 -12.66
CA ARG A 128 6.62 -7.94 -13.37
C ARG A 128 6.58 -8.62 -14.72
N LEU A 129 5.40 -9.12 -15.05
CA LEU A 129 5.00 -9.47 -16.40
C LEU A 129 3.92 -8.48 -16.83
N SER A 130 4.15 -7.79 -17.95
CA SER A 130 3.17 -6.84 -18.51
C SER A 130 2.03 -7.58 -19.18
N GLU A 131 0.81 -7.10 -18.98
CA GLU A 131 -0.41 -7.69 -19.51
C GLU A 131 -1.35 -6.60 -20.02
N HIS A 132 -2.37 -7.03 -20.77
CA HIS A 132 -3.42 -6.18 -21.29
C HIS A 132 -4.79 -6.62 -20.76
N GLY A 133 -5.73 -5.68 -20.67
CA GLY A 133 -7.09 -5.95 -20.22
C GLY A 133 -7.24 -5.95 -18.70
N GLU A 134 -8.11 -6.82 -18.20
CA GLU A 134 -8.46 -6.91 -16.77
C GLU A 134 -7.83 -8.14 -16.10
N PRO A 135 -7.70 -8.10 -14.74
CA PRO A 135 -7.28 -9.27 -13.97
C PRO A 135 -8.18 -10.47 -14.24
N GLY A 136 -7.61 -11.55 -14.73
CA GLY A 136 -8.33 -12.78 -15.09
C GLY A 136 -7.63 -14.04 -14.58
N PRO A 137 -8.14 -15.22 -14.99
CA PRO A 137 -7.50 -16.49 -14.71
C PRO A 137 -6.07 -16.54 -15.25
N LEU A 138 -5.20 -17.24 -14.52
CA LEU A 138 -3.83 -17.47 -14.96
C LEU A 138 -3.81 -18.36 -16.21
N GLN A 139 -2.96 -18.02 -17.17
CA GLN A 139 -2.74 -18.72 -18.44
C GLN A 139 -1.36 -19.41 -18.42
N PRO A 140 -1.03 -20.30 -19.37
CA PRO A 140 0.25 -21.03 -19.41
C PRO A 140 1.48 -20.13 -19.24
N ARG A 141 1.56 -19.01 -19.93
CA ARG A 141 2.68 -18.02 -19.81
C ARG A 141 2.83 -17.44 -18.41
N HIS A 142 1.70 -17.29 -17.67
CA HIS A 142 1.73 -16.83 -16.29
C HIS A 142 2.30 -17.89 -15.36
N PHE A 143 1.99 -19.17 -15.62
CA PHE A 143 2.55 -20.27 -14.87
C PHE A 143 4.05 -20.40 -15.07
N GLU A 144 4.55 -20.22 -16.30
CA GLU A 144 5.98 -20.18 -16.59
C GLU A 144 6.68 -19.09 -15.80
N PHE A 145 6.16 -17.85 -15.84
CA PHE A 145 6.71 -16.73 -15.08
C PHE A 145 6.67 -16.97 -13.57
N LEU A 146 5.59 -17.52 -13.04
CA LEU A 146 5.40 -17.75 -11.61
C LEU A 146 6.19 -18.93 -11.07
N ALA A 147 6.53 -19.92 -11.92
CA ALA A 147 7.31 -21.11 -11.55
C ALA A 147 8.71 -20.76 -11.01
N GLU A 148 9.28 -19.62 -11.43
CA GLU A 148 10.55 -19.12 -10.88
C GLU A 148 10.47 -18.73 -9.40
N PHE A 149 9.26 -18.51 -8.88
CA PHE A 149 9.03 -17.95 -7.54
C PHE A 149 8.25 -18.87 -6.63
N PHE A 150 7.38 -19.70 -7.20
CA PHE A 150 6.49 -20.60 -6.47
C PHE A 150 6.34 -21.94 -7.21
N PRO A 151 6.59 -23.08 -6.53
CA PRO A 151 6.68 -24.41 -7.20
C PRO A 151 5.38 -24.89 -7.86
N GLN A 152 4.23 -24.42 -7.38
CA GLN A 152 2.91 -24.89 -7.81
C GLN A 152 2.02 -23.73 -8.26
N PRO A 153 2.41 -22.97 -9.31
CA PRO A 153 1.71 -21.76 -9.72
C PRO A 153 0.27 -22.02 -10.18
N HIS A 154 -0.05 -23.24 -10.63
CA HIS A 154 -1.42 -23.65 -11.01
C HIS A 154 -2.40 -23.67 -9.83
N LEU A 155 -1.91 -23.73 -8.58
CA LEU A 155 -2.76 -23.63 -7.39
C LEU A 155 -3.14 -22.20 -7.03
N LEU A 156 -2.50 -21.20 -7.63
CA LEU A 156 -2.76 -19.80 -7.31
C LEU A 156 -4.09 -19.33 -7.90
N GLN A 157 -4.94 -18.80 -7.06
CA GLN A 157 -6.24 -18.23 -7.41
C GLN A 157 -6.46 -16.88 -6.74
N ALA A 158 -7.42 -16.09 -7.23
CA ALA A 158 -7.79 -14.83 -6.62
C ALA A 158 -8.26 -15.03 -5.18
N SER A 159 -7.58 -14.41 -4.24
CA SER A 159 -7.82 -14.56 -2.80
C SER A 159 -8.29 -13.27 -2.13
N LEU A 160 -7.80 -12.11 -2.59
CA LEU A 160 -8.13 -10.82 -2.00
C LEU A 160 -8.08 -9.71 -3.04
N LYS A 161 -9.15 -8.93 -3.16
CA LYS A 161 -9.16 -7.63 -3.84
C LYS A 161 -8.82 -6.53 -2.84
N VAL A 162 -8.00 -5.58 -3.28
CA VAL A 162 -7.56 -4.44 -2.48
C VAL A 162 -7.72 -3.18 -3.29
N HIS A 163 -8.52 -2.25 -2.78
CA HIS A 163 -8.75 -0.93 -3.36
C HIS A 163 -8.27 0.14 -2.39
N TYR A 164 -7.68 1.21 -2.92
CA TYR A 164 -7.31 2.39 -2.15
C TYR A 164 -6.98 3.55 -3.11
N GLN A 165 -6.96 4.74 -2.57
CA GLN A 165 -6.49 5.93 -3.25
C GLN A 165 -5.12 6.32 -2.70
N ARG A 166 -4.22 6.73 -3.57
CA ARG A 166 -2.85 7.11 -3.21
C ARG A 166 -2.56 8.54 -3.58
N CYS A 167 -2.06 9.30 -2.62
CA CYS A 167 -1.32 10.52 -2.85
C CYS A 167 0.18 10.23 -2.70
N THR A 168 1.00 10.81 -3.57
CA THR A 168 2.45 10.62 -3.56
C THR A 168 3.14 11.94 -3.35
N LEU A 169 4.01 12.01 -2.34
CA LEU A 169 4.88 13.15 -2.07
C LEU A 169 6.33 12.79 -2.41
N LEU A 170 7.05 13.76 -2.91
CA LEU A 170 8.45 13.64 -3.30
C LEU A 170 9.27 14.75 -2.64
N HIS A 171 10.42 14.38 -2.11
CA HIS A 171 11.49 15.32 -1.80
C HIS A 171 12.66 15.00 -2.71
N VAL A 172 12.74 15.71 -3.84
CA VAL A 172 13.62 15.36 -4.96
C VAL A 172 15.10 15.37 -4.54
N SER A 173 15.55 16.45 -3.89
CA SER A 173 16.95 16.59 -3.50
C SER A 173 17.43 15.53 -2.50
N ASN A 174 16.58 15.09 -1.58
CA ASN A 174 16.90 14.07 -0.59
C ASN A 174 16.57 12.64 -1.07
N GLY A 175 15.97 12.48 -2.25
CA GLY A 175 15.57 11.18 -2.79
C GLY A 175 14.55 10.47 -1.91
N ILE A 176 13.59 11.22 -1.30
CA ILE A 176 12.55 10.65 -0.47
C ILE A 176 11.25 10.57 -1.26
N LYS A 177 10.59 9.43 -1.19
CA LYS A 177 9.23 9.25 -1.67
C LYS A 177 8.33 8.83 -0.52
N CYS A 178 7.31 9.62 -0.23
CA CYS A 178 6.28 9.28 0.72
C CYS A 178 4.97 8.99 -0.03
N THR A 179 4.33 7.87 0.23
CA THR A 179 3.01 7.55 -0.29
C THR A 179 2.01 7.45 0.85
N MET A 180 0.84 8.02 0.65
CA MET A 180 -0.28 8.00 1.57
C MET A 180 -1.43 7.24 0.90
N ASP A 181 -1.82 6.11 1.47
CA ASP A 181 -2.89 5.26 0.96
C ASP A 181 -4.13 5.43 1.84
N PHE A 182 -5.22 5.90 1.24
CA PHE A 182 -6.49 6.24 1.86
C PHE A 182 -7.62 5.31 1.40
N GLY A 183 -8.72 5.27 2.15
CA GLY A 183 -9.92 4.56 1.76
C GLY A 183 -9.64 3.08 1.49
N LEU A 184 -8.89 2.43 2.39
CA LEU A 184 -8.52 1.03 2.22
C LEU A 184 -9.75 0.14 2.31
N ARG A 185 -10.05 -0.55 1.21
CA ARG A 185 -11.12 -1.53 1.09
C ARG A 185 -10.52 -2.88 0.69
N LEU A 186 -10.86 -3.90 1.45
CA LEU A 186 -10.36 -5.27 1.31
C LEU A 186 -11.54 -6.19 1.10
N GLN A 187 -11.53 -7.01 0.06
CA GLN A 187 -12.65 -7.89 -0.30
C GLN A 187 -12.14 -9.29 -0.63
N SER A 188 -12.74 -10.30 -0.01
CA SER A 188 -12.58 -11.71 -0.33
C SER A 188 -13.92 -12.34 -0.71
N LYS A 189 -13.92 -13.64 -0.99
CA LYS A 189 -15.18 -14.40 -1.20
C LYS A 189 -16.06 -14.44 0.05
N LYS A 190 -15.51 -14.19 1.26
CA LYS A 190 -16.24 -14.25 2.53
C LYS A 190 -16.80 -12.93 3.00
N GLY A 191 -16.42 -11.83 2.38
CA GLY A 191 -16.91 -10.51 2.77
C GLY A 191 -15.96 -9.39 2.45
N GLU A 192 -16.20 -8.27 3.11
CA GLU A 192 -15.48 -7.03 2.92
C GLU A 192 -15.09 -6.40 4.26
N ALA A 193 -13.93 -5.74 4.30
CA ALA A 193 -13.49 -4.89 5.39
C ALA A 193 -13.06 -3.52 4.84
N ARG A 194 -13.46 -2.44 5.52
CA ARG A 194 -13.15 -1.05 5.16
C ARG A 194 -12.44 -0.36 6.31
N PHE A 195 -11.49 0.51 5.98
CA PHE A 195 -10.69 1.24 6.97
C PHE A 195 -10.63 2.73 6.62
N PRO A 196 -11.78 3.45 6.67
CA PRO A 196 -11.85 4.87 6.28
C PRO A 196 -11.03 5.78 7.19
N GLY A 197 -10.91 5.45 8.49
CA GLY A 197 -10.18 6.24 9.50
C GLY A 197 -8.67 6.12 9.45
N VAL A 198 -8.14 5.34 8.51
CA VAL A 198 -6.73 4.95 8.52
C VAL A 198 -6.05 5.33 7.22
N VAL A 199 -4.89 5.94 7.35
CA VAL A 199 -3.96 6.19 6.24
C VAL A 199 -2.72 5.33 6.43
N ILE A 200 -2.33 4.60 5.39
CA ILE A 200 -1.06 3.88 5.39
C ILE A 200 0.00 4.79 4.75
N LEU A 201 0.93 5.28 5.56
CA LEU A 201 2.10 5.99 5.09
C LEU A 201 3.21 4.99 4.76
N GLU A 202 3.84 5.13 3.59
CA GLU A 202 5.04 4.39 3.23
C GLU A 202 6.12 5.37 2.77
N MET A 203 7.21 5.44 3.51
CA MET A 203 8.37 6.24 3.15
C MET A 203 9.47 5.37 2.57
N LYS A 204 9.99 5.81 1.44
CA LYS A 204 11.17 5.26 0.78
C LYS A 204 12.28 6.29 0.88
N HIS A 205 13.40 5.90 1.47
CA HIS A 205 14.53 6.79 1.75
C HIS A 205 15.84 6.03 1.69
N ARG A 206 16.98 6.74 1.59
CA ARG A 206 18.31 6.12 1.40
C ARG A 206 18.91 5.55 2.68
N GLY A 207 18.71 6.12 3.83
CA GLY A 207 19.28 5.67 5.09
C GLY A 207 18.50 4.53 5.74
N ARG A 208 19.03 3.88 6.77
CA ARG A 208 18.29 2.87 7.55
C ARG A 208 17.07 3.44 8.26
N THR A 209 17.06 4.73 8.53
CA THR A 209 15.94 5.46 9.15
C THR A 209 15.62 6.69 8.32
N PRO A 210 14.37 7.18 8.33
CA PRO A 210 14.01 8.46 7.72
C PRO A 210 14.85 9.61 8.30
N PRO A 211 14.97 10.76 7.62
CA PRO A 211 15.60 11.97 8.14
C PRO A 211 15.09 12.35 9.52
N PHE A 212 15.94 13.05 10.27
CA PHE A 212 15.66 13.37 11.68
C PHE A 212 14.37 14.19 11.85
N GLU A 213 14.16 15.20 11.01
CA GLU A 213 12.99 16.10 11.04
C GLU A 213 11.69 15.31 10.84
N ILE A 214 11.67 14.40 9.88
CA ILE A 214 10.51 13.53 9.62
C ILE A 214 10.25 12.59 10.79
N ARG A 215 11.32 12.00 11.37
CA ARG A 215 11.18 11.14 12.56
C ARG A 215 10.64 11.91 13.76
N GLN A 216 11.09 13.15 13.94
CA GLN A 216 10.60 14.02 15.01
C GLN A 216 9.14 14.39 14.81
N LEU A 217 8.75 14.76 13.59
CA LEU A 217 7.35 15.02 13.23
C LEU A 217 6.46 13.80 13.54
N LEU A 218 6.82 12.62 13.05
CA LEU A 218 6.06 11.39 13.29
C LEU A 218 5.95 11.07 14.79
N ARG A 219 7.03 11.31 15.57
CA ARG A 219 7.02 11.11 17.02
C ARG A 219 6.09 12.10 17.72
N ASN A 220 6.15 13.37 17.36
CA ASN A 220 5.30 14.42 17.92
C ASN A 220 3.81 14.12 17.67
N LEU A 221 3.49 13.58 16.50
CA LEU A 221 2.15 13.13 16.12
C LEU A 221 1.81 11.73 16.66
N GLN A 222 2.69 11.10 17.44
CA GLN A 222 2.53 9.73 17.94
C GLN A 222 2.28 8.67 16.85
N ILE A 223 2.70 8.95 15.62
CA ILE A 223 2.59 8.02 14.48
C ILE A 223 3.76 7.04 14.55
N ARG A 224 3.46 5.80 14.91
CA ARG A 224 4.48 4.75 15.12
C ARG A 224 4.71 3.93 13.86
N GLN A 225 5.98 3.54 13.66
CA GLN A 225 6.33 2.60 12.61
C GLN A 225 5.71 1.22 12.90
N ILE A 226 4.98 0.70 11.93
CA ILE A 226 4.29 -0.60 12.04
C ILE A 226 4.48 -1.36 10.72
N PRO A 227 4.85 -2.64 10.74
CA PRO A 227 4.93 -3.45 9.55
C PRO A 227 3.53 -3.73 9.00
N VAL A 228 3.12 -2.99 7.96
CA VAL A 228 1.80 -3.12 7.34
C VAL A 228 1.91 -3.84 6.01
N SER A 229 1.08 -4.85 5.82
CA SER A 229 0.86 -5.51 4.53
C SER A 229 -0.64 -5.56 4.24
N LYS A 230 -1.11 -4.83 3.23
CA LYS A 230 -2.53 -4.84 2.81
C LYS A 230 -3.05 -6.25 2.57
N TYR A 231 -2.22 -7.10 1.97
CA TYR A 231 -2.54 -8.51 1.74
C TYR A 231 -2.74 -9.27 3.07
N ALA A 232 -1.73 -9.23 3.95
CA ALA A 232 -1.82 -9.94 5.23
C ALA A 232 -2.97 -9.42 6.09
N LEU A 233 -3.19 -8.10 6.08
CA LEU A 233 -4.30 -7.48 6.77
C LEU A 233 -5.65 -7.99 6.25
N GLY A 234 -5.84 -8.02 4.92
CA GLY A 234 -7.10 -8.47 4.33
C GLY A 234 -7.39 -9.93 4.62
N ILE A 235 -6.43 -10.81 4.40
CA ILE A 235 -6.62 -12.24 4.67
C ILE A 235 -6.88 -12.47 6.17
N SER A 236 -6.12 -11.84 7.06
CA SER A 236 -6.32 -12.00 8.52
C SER A 236 -7.62 -11.39 9.05
N SER A 237 -8.23 -10.46 8.32
CA SER A 237 -9.49 -9.83 8.71
C SER A 237 -10.72 -10.56 8.17
N LEU A 238 -10.60 -11.24 7.02
CA LEU A 238 -11.74 -11.81 6.31
C LEU A 238 -11.76 -13.35 6.32
N GLU A 239 -10.62 -13.99 6.55
CA GLU A 239 -10.47 -15.45 6.46
C GLU A 239 -10.16 -16.06 7.82
N LYS A 240 -10.52 -17.35 8.00
CA LYS A 240 -10.18 -18.12 9.20
C LYS A 240 -8.74 -18.62 9.14
N VAL A 241 -7.79 -17.76 9.46
CA VAL A 241 -6.35 -18.05 9.46
C VAL A 241 -5.70 -17.53 10.74
N PRO A 242 -4.53 -18.09 11.17
CA PRO A 242 -3.77 -17.54 12.28
C PRO A 242 -3.37 -16.08 12.00
N TYR A 243 -3.50 -15.17 12.97
CA TYR A 243 -3.21 -13.74 12.79
C TYR A 243 -2.40 -13.10 13.93
N ASN A 244 -1.91 -13.90 14.86
CA ASN A 244 -1.15 -13.41 16.00
C ASN A 244 0.05 -12.52 15.62
N SER A 245 0.74 -12.83 14.52
CA SER A 245 1.83 -11.96 14.00
C SER A 245 1.37 -10.58 13.50
N PHE A 246 0.07 -10.38 13.31
CA PHE A 246 -0.54 -9.13 12.86
C PHE A 246 -1.49 -8.52 13.89
N LEU A 247 -1.59 -9.12 15.09
CA LEU A 247 -2.52 -8.70 16.14
C LEU A 247 -2.33 -7.22 16.49
N TRP A 248 -1.09 -6.77 16.68
CA TRP A 248 -0.82 -5.38 17.00
C TRP A 248 -1.31 -4.42 15.91
N THR A 249 -1.08 -4.76 14.64
CA THR A 249 -1.57 -3.97 13.51
C THR A 249 -3.11 -3.90 13.50
N LYS A 250 -3.79 -5.01 13.77
CA LYS A 250 -5.26 -5.06 13.84
C LYS A 250 -5.80 -4.20 14.97
N LEU A 251 -5.26 -4.31 16.17
CA LEU A 251 -5.65 -3.50 17.33
C LEU A 251 -5.50 -1.99 17.06
N GLN A 252 -4.42 -1.58 16.39
CA GLN A 252 -4.24 -0.17 16.02
C GLN A 252 -5.27 0.29 14.99
N LEU A 253 -5.63 -0.55 14.04
CA LEU A 253 -6.67 -0.24 13.05
C LEU A 253 -8.04 -0.09 13.70
N GLU A 254 -8.42 -1.01 14.59
CA GLU A 254 -9.67 -0.96 15.34
C GLU A 254 -9.74 0.32 16.17
N LYS A 255 -8.67 0.66 16.91
CA LYS A 255 -8.58 1.91 17.66
C LYS A 255 -8.86 3.13 16.78
N PHE A 256 -8.23 3.24 15.62
CA PHE A 256 -8.38 4.40 14.73
C PHE A 256 -9.77 4.46 14.07
N GLN A 257 -10.44 3.32 13.90
CA GLN A 257 -11.81 3.29 13.41
C GLN A 257 -12.81 3.77 14.48
N HIS A 258 -12.65 3.36 15.73
CA HIS A 258 -13.48 3.83 16.84
C HIS A 258 -13.36 5.33 17.07
N GLU A 259 -12.20 5.92 16.79
CA GLU A 259 -11.99 7.37 16.90
C GLU A 259 -12.73 8.19 15.82
N LEU A 260 -13.30 7.55 14.79
CA LEU A 260 -14.14 8.20 13.77
C LEU A 260 -15.63 8.13 14.07
N SER A 261 -16.07 7.21 14.91
CA SER A 261 -17.47 7.13 15.31
C SER A 261 -17.79 8.35 16.17
N PRO A 262 -18.75 9.20 15.81
CA PRO A 262 -19.23 10.24 16.72
C PRO A 262 -19.82 9.55 17.97
N VAL A 263 -19.44 10.03 19.13
CA VAL A 263 -20.07 9.70 20.42
C VAL A 263 -21.50 10.18 20.40
#